data_72a3d9138ede1e17dd8a72c7807cf342
#
_entry.id   72a3d9138ede1e17dd8a72c7807cf342
#
_cell.length_a   1.000
_cell.length_b   1.000
_cell.length_c   1.000
_cell.angle_alpha   90.00
_cell.angle_beta   90.00
_cell.angle_gamma   90.00
#
_symmetry.space_group_name_H-M   'P 1'
#
loop_
_entity.id
_entity.type
_entity.pdbx_description
1 polymer ?
#
loop_
_entity_poly.entity_id
_entity_poly.type
_entity_poly.pdbx_seq_one_letter_code
_entity_poly.pdbx_strand_id
1 'polypeptide(L)'
;MATVLSSLKIVTAVRSNQVNSVQFRREKMARKLLEQYNLAKSLRDGEQFVLKRIKTVTDKVSGETQQIEVTKRVNQWWWTEGSKILLQLKYGTKVLELAKGKNSIECSSGDELIKTLELVRTSVNNGELDTQIELASEGVRSRFKK
;
A
#
# COMPACT_ATOMS: atom_id res chain seq x y z
N MET A 1 21.24 -10.32 51.46
CA MET A 1 21.55 -11.42 50.54
C MET A 1 21.41 -10.96 49.08
N ALA A 2 22.46 -11.09 48.31
CA ALA A 2 22.39 -10.69 46.89
C ALA A 2 21.52 -11.71 46.12
N THR A 3 20.51 -11.24 45.44
CA THR A 3 19.66 -12.06 44.57
C THR A 3 20.21 -12.02 43.16
N VAL A 4 19.77 -12.94 42.29
CA VAL A 4 20.15 -12.93 40.87
C VAL A 4 19.74 -11.60 40.21
N LEU A 5 18.62 -11.02 40.65
CA LEU A 5 18.13 -9.73 40.13
C LEU A 5 19.08 -8.56 40.44
N SER A 6 19.89 -8.66 41.51
CA SER A 6 20.83 -7.59 41.86
C SER A 6 21.95 -7.41 40.84
N SER A 7 22.21 -8.41 40.01
CA SER A 7 23.18 -8.35 38.92
C SER A 7 22.63 -7.73 37.65
N LEU A 8 21.31 -7.48 37.59
CA LEU A 8 20.64 -6.91 36.42
C LEU A 8 20.38 -5.43 36.61
N LYS A 9 20.52 -4.68 35.55
CA LYS A 9 20.15 -3.28 35.57
C LYS A 9 18.64 -3.16 35.34
N ILE A 10 17.90 -2.99 36.43
CA ILE A 10 16.44 -2.91 36.37
C ILE A 10 16.04 -1.45 36.18
N VAL A 11 15.27 -1.18 35.15
CA VAL A 11 14.83 0.17 34.77
C VAL A 11 13.33 0.20 34.53
N THR A 12 12.76 1.39 34.61
CA THR A 12 11.38 1.61 34.20
C THR A 12 11.34 1.95 32.72
N ALA A 13 10.60 1.18 31.95
CA ALA A 13 10.47 1.43 30.52
C ALA A 13 9.07 1.09 30.04
N VAL A 14 8.57 1.87 29.11
CA VAL A 14 7.30 1.63 28.45
C VAL A 14 7.58 1.41 26.96
N ARG A 15 7.04 0.34 26.41
CA ARG A 15 7.21 0.05 24.99
C ARG A 15 6.49 1.11 24.17
N SER A 16 7.23 1.78 23.30
CA SER A 16 6.65 2.77 22.41
C SER A 16 5.84 2.08 21.32
N ASN A 17 4.57 2.47 21.18
CA ASN A 17 3.70 2.03 20.11
C ASN A 17 3.68 3.03 18.96
N GLN A 18 4.53 4.06 19.01
CA GLN A 18 4.60 5.04 17.93
C GLN A 18 5.26 4.43 16.71
N VAL A 19 4.49 4.36 15.64
CA VAL A 19 4.98 3.96 14.33
C VAL A 19 5.51 5.21 13.64
N ASN A 20 6.66 5.09 12.95
CA ASN A 20 7.13 6.16 12.10
C ASN A 20 6.12 6.35 10.96
N SER A 21 5.32 7.41 11.03
CA SER A 21 4.20 7.64 10.13
C SER A 21 4.65 7.84 8.67
N VAL A 22 5.82 8.45 8.46
CA VAL A 22 6.39 8.63 7.12
C VAL A 22 6.77 7.29 6.52
N GLN A 23 7.51 6.47 7.28
CA GLN A 23 7.93 5.14 6.82
C GLN A 23 6.73 4.23 6.59
N PHE A 24 5.75 4.27 7.47
CA PHE A 24 4.51 3.50 7.33
C PHE A 24 3.77 3.86 6.03
N ARG A 25 3.66 5.16 5.73
CA ARG A 25 3.01 5.63 4.51
C ARG A 25 3.77 5.21 3.26
N ARG A 26 5.10 5.27 3.29
CA ARG A 26 5.94 4.81 2.18
C ARG A 26 5.74 3.32 1.92
N GLU A 27 5.79 2.51 2.96
CA GLU A 27 5.61 1.06 2.86
C GLU A 27 4.23 0.69 2.34
N LYS A 28 3.19 1.35 2.83
CA LYS A 28 1.81 1.13 2.38
C LYS A 28 1.67 1.45 0.90
N MET A 29 2.20 2.59 0.46
CA MET A 29 2.16 3.00 -0.94
C MET A 29 2.97 2.07 -1.84
N ALA A 30 4.19 1.72 -1.41
CA ALA A 30 5.05 0.81 -2.15
C ALA A 30 4.43 -0.57 -2.32
N ARG A 31 3.73 -1.07 -1.31
CA ARG A 31 3.01 -2.34 -1.36
C ARG A 31 1.89 -2.30 -2.39
N LYS A 32 1.12 -1.22 -2.42
CA LYS A 32 0.06 -1.03 -3.40
C LYS A 32 0.60 -0.90 -4.81
N LEU A 33 1.73 -0.21 -4.97
CA LEU A 33 2.41 -0.10 -6.27
C LEU A 33 2.93 -1.45 -6.75
N LEU A 34 3.42 -2.29 -5.84
CA LEU A 34 3.84 -3.65 -6.19
C LEU A 34 2.66 -4.48 -6.69
N GLU A 35 1.49 -4.35 -6.05
CA GLU A 35 0.26 -5.01 -6.51
C GLU A 35 -0.09 -4.58 -7.93
N GLN A 36 -0.04 -3.27 -8.22
CA GLN A 36 -0.31 -2.74 -9.56
C GLN A 36 0.73 -3.21 -10.58
N TYR A 37 2.00 -3.25 -10.19
CA TYR A 37 3.08 -3.77 -11.03
C TYR A 37 2.84 -5.22 -11.41
N ASN A 38 2.51 -6.06 -10.44
CA ASN A 38 2.23 -7.48 -10.68
C ASN A 38 0.99 -7.67 -11.55
N LEU A 39 -0.04 -6.86 -11.33
CA LEU A 39 -1.25 -6.90 -12.16
C LEU A 39 -0.94 -6.52 -13.62
N ALA A 40 -0.20 -5.44 -13.83
CA ALA A 40 0.19 -5.00 -15.18
C ALA A 40 1.02 -6.06 -15.89
N LYS A 41 1.97 -6.68 -15.17
CA LYS A 41 2.82 -7.73 -15.71
C LYS A 41 2.01 -8.97 -16.09
N SER A 42 1.06 -9.36 -15.24
CA SER A 42 0.17 -10.50 -15.50
C SER A 42 -0.71 -10.27 -16.73
N LEU A 43 -1.25 -9.06 -16.89
CA LEU A 43 -2.06 -8.71 -18.06
C LEU A 43 -1.23 -8.74 -19.34
N ARG A 44 0.03 -8.28 -19.28
CA ARG A 44 0.94 -8.35 -20.42
C ARG A 44 1.20 -9.80 -20.84
N ASP A 45 1.40 -10.69 -19.86
CA ASP A 45 1.74 -12.10 -20.09
C ASP A 45 0.50 -12.96 -20.34
N GLY A 46 -0.71 -12.37 -20.26
CA GLY A 46 -1.98 -13.10 -20.42
C GLY A 46 -2.34 -13.97 -19.24
N GLU A 47 -1.71 -13.75 -18.09
CA GLU A 47 -1.98 -14.47 -16.86
C GLU A 47 -3.02 -13.73 -16.00
N GLN A 48 -3.66 -14.47 -15.11
CA GLN A 48 -4.61 -13.90 -14.16
C GLN A 48 -3.90 -13.65 -12.83
N PHE A 49 -3.92 -12.41 -12.36
CA PHE A 49 -3.36 -12.04 -11.07
C PHE A 49 -4.45 -11.90 -10.03
N VAL A 50 -4.34 -12.68 -8.97
CA VAL A 50 -5.30 -12.66 -7.87
C VAL A 50 -4.52 -12.63 -6.55
N LEU A 51 -4.87 -11.70 -5.68
CA LEU A 51 -4.33 -11.68 -4.33
C LEU A 51 -5.08 -12.67 -3.46
N LYS A 52 -4.34 -13.46 -2.71
CA LYS A 52 -4.90 -14.40 -1.74
C LYS A 52 -4.79 -13.81 -0.35
N ARG A 53 -5.88 -13.84 0.37
CA ARG A 53 -5.97 -13.33 1.72
C ARG A 53 -6.52 -14.41 2.64
N ILE A 54 -5.92 -14.56 3.81
CA ILE A 54 -6.43 -15.48 4.82
C ILE A 54 -7.47 -14.73 5.66
N LYS A 55 -8.67 -15.29 5.72
CA LYS A 55 -9.77 -14.75 6.51
C LYS A 55 -10.15 -15.75 7.59
N THR A 56 -10.31 -15.24 8.82
CA THR A 56 -10.81 -16.06 9.93
C THR A 56 -12.33 -16.04 9.92
N VAL A 57 -12.93 -17.22 9.83
CA VAL A 57 -14.38 -17.38 9.87
C VAL A 57 -14.75 -18.14 11.14
N THR A 58 -15.70 -17.59 11.90
CA THR A 58 -16.23 -18.23 13.10
C THR A 58 -17.56 -18.88 12.79
N ASP A 59 -17.66 -20.19 13.10
CA ASP A 59 -18.94 -20.89 12.97
C ASP A 59 -19.84 -20.46 14.13
N LYS A 60 -21.03 -19.97 13.79
CA LYS A 60 -22.00 -19.47 14.76
C LYS A 60 -22.62 -20.58 15.61
N VAL A 61 -22.60 -21.81 15.13
CA VAL A 61 -23.22 -22.95 15.80
C VAL A 61 -22.23 -23.61 16.76
N SER A 62 -21.00 -23.91 16.29
CA SER A 62 -19.99 -24.62 17.08
C SER A 62 -19.04 -23.67 17.81
N GLY A 63 -18.97 -22.39 17.41
CA GLY A 63 -18.02 -21.43 17.95
C GLY A 63 -16.58 -21.65 17.50
N GLU A 64 -16.35 -22.63 16.65
CA GLU A 64 -15.03 -22.91 16.11
C GLU A 64 -14.61 -21.88 15.09
N THR A 65 -13.32 -21.53 15.12
CA THR A 65 -12.72 -20.61 14.15
C THR A 65 -11.91 -21.39 13.13
N GLN A 66 -12.09 -21.07 11.87
CA GLN A 66 -11.33 -21.65 10.76
C GLN A 66 -10.69 -20.54 9.95
N GLN A 67 -9.48 -20.79 9.47
CA GLN A 67 -8.82 -19.90 8.54
C GLN A 67 -9.09 -20.40 7.12
N ILE A 68 -9.73 -19.57 6.33
CA ILE A 68 -10.00 -19.88 4.92
C ILE A 68 -9.25 -18.90 4.02
N GLU A 69 -8.81 -19.40 2.88
CA GLU A 69 -8.16 -18.58 1.87
C GLU A 69 -9.22 -17.99 0.94
N VAL A 70 -9.26 -16.65 0.89
CA VAL A 70 -10.16 -15.93 -0.01
C VAL A 70 -9.36 -15.15 -1.05
N THR A 71 -9.88 -15.09 -2.25
CA THR A 71 -9.27 -14.31 -3.32
C THR A 71 -9.75 -12.87 -3.26
N LYS A 72 -8.82 -11.92 -3.41
CA LYS A 72 -9.12 -10.49 -3.44
C LYS A 72 -8.78 -9.96 -4.82
N ARG A 73 -9.75 -9.29 -5.44
CA ARG A 73 -9.54 -8.64 -6.71
C ARG A 73 -8.79 -7.33 -6.50
N VAL A 74 -7.75 -7.10 -7.32
CA VAL A 74 -7.00 -5.84 -7.31
C VAL A 74 -7.64 -4.89 -8.31
N ASN A 75 -7.99 -3.69 -7.84
CA ASN A 75 -8.54 -2.65 -8.71
C ASN A 75 -7.41 -1.99 -9.51
N GLN A 76 -7.60 -1.91 -10.82
CA GLN A 76 -6.63 -1.36 -11.74
C GLN A 76 -6.60 0.17 -11.64
N TRP A 77 -5.39 0.73 -11.50
CA TRP A 77 -5.19 2.18 -11.36
C TRP A 77 -5.03 2.90 -12.70
N TRP A 78 -5.02 2.18 -13.79
CA TRP A 78 -4.82 2.76 -15.12
C TRP A 78 -5.99 2.40 -16.03
N TRP A 79 -6.13 3.17 -17.09
CA TRP A 79 -7.10 2.90 -18.13
C TRP A 79 -6.51 3.28 -19.48
N THR A 80 -7.09 2.75 -20.53
CA THR A 80 -6.69 3.04 -21.91
C THR A 80 -7.59 4.15 -22.45
N GLU A 81 -6.97 5.19 -23.01
CA GLU A 81 -7.70 6.27 -23.67
C GLU A 81 -7.05 6.52 -25.04
N GLY A 82 -7.77 6.15 -26.11
CA GLY A 82 -7.19 6.14 -27.45
C GLY A 82 -6.04 5.14 -27.54
N SER A 83 -4.87 5.61 -27.96
CA SER A 83 -3.67 4.81 -28.06
C SER A 83 -2.77 4.90 -26.82
N LYS A 84 -3.22 5.61 -25.78
CA LYS A 84 -2.42 5.90 -24.59
C LYS A 84 -3.00 5.24 -23.36
N ILE A 85 -2.12 4.96 -22.39
CA ILE A 85 -2.50 4.45 -21.07
C ILE A 85 -2.28 5.57 -20.07
N LEU A 86 -3.29 5.86 -19.27
CA LEU A 86 -3.24 6.87 -18.21
C LEU A 86 -3.25 6.19 -16.85
N LEU A 87 -2.24 6.50 -16.04
CA LEU A 87 -2.07 5.92 -14.70
C LEU A 87 -2.31 7.00 -13.64
N GLN A 88 -3.17 6.70 -12.67
CA GLN A 88 -3.36 7.53 -11.49
C GLN A 88 -2.84 6.79 -10.26
N LEU A 89 -2.04 7.48 -9.45
CA LEU A 89 -1.55 6.92 -8.20
C LEU A 89 -2.54 7.22 -7.09
N LYS A 90 -2.87 6.22 -6.29
CA LYS A 90 -3.84 6.37 -5.21
C LYS A 90 -3.22 6.01 -3.86
N TYR A 91 -3.51 6.81 -2.86
CA TYR A 91 -3.25 6.48 -1.47
C TYR A 91 -4.60 6.29 -0.77
N GLY A 92 -4.92 5.03 -0.45
CA GLY A 92 -6.28 4.67 -0.06
C GLY A 92 -7.24 4.90 -1.21
N THR A 93 -8.22 5.77 -1.03
CA THR A 93 -9.19 6.15 -2.06
C THR A 93 -8.87 7.48 -2.73
N LYS A 94 -7.81 8.15 -2.26
CA LYS A 94 -7.45 9.50 -2.73
C LYS A 94 -6.43 9.43 -3.86
N VAL A 95 -6.70 10.12 -4.96
CA VAL A 95 -5.76 10.24 -6.07
C VAL A 95 -4.69 11.27 -5.70
N LEU A 96 -3.42 10.92 -5.94
CA LEU A 96 -2.30 11.81 -5.67
C LEU A 96 -2.15 12.86 -6.78
N GLU A 97 -1.96 14.10 -6.39
CA GLU A 97 -1.59 15.17 -7.30
C GLU A 97 -0.06 15.18 -7.44
N LEU A 98 0.44 14.79 -8.62
CA LEU A 98 1.87 14.64 -8.86
C LEU A 98 2.56 15.95 -9.19
N ALA A 99 1.82 16.86 -9.84
CA ALA A 99 2.24 18.20 -10.13
C ALA A 99 1.00 19.09 -10.07
N LYS A 100 1.17 20.39 -9.98
CA LYS A 100 0.04 21.32 -9.88
C LYS A 100 -0.96 21.12 -11.03
N GLY A 101 -2.17 20.68 -10.70
CA GLY A 101 -3.22 20.39 -11.67
C GLY A 101 -3.03 19.11 -12.47
N LYS A 102 -2.03 18.28 -12.13
CA LYS A 102 -1.72 17.04 -12.85
C LYS A 102 -1.76 15.84 -11.90
N ASN A 103 -2.67 14.93 -12.16
CA ASN A 103 -2.91 13.76 -11.33
C ASN A 103 -2.70 12.43 -12.05
N SER A 104 -2.19 12.45 -13.29
CA SER A 104 -2.07 11.25 -14.12
C SER A 104 -0.71 11.20 -14.81
N ILE A 105 -0.23 9.97 -15.07
CA ILE A 105 0.98 9.73 -15.82
C ILE A 105 0.57 9.07 -17.13
N GLU A 106 1.07 9.61 -18.25
CA GLU A 106 0.79 9.09 -19.57
C GLU A 106 1.84 8.07 -19.98
N CYS A 107 1.39 6.90 -20.42
CA CYS A 107 2.24 5.82 -20.92
C CYS A 107 1.81 5.46 -22.32
N SER A 108 2.77 5.18 -23.21
CA SER A 108 2.47 4.86 -24.60
C SER A 108 2.22 3.37 -24.84
N SER A 109 2.65 2.50 -23.92
CA SER A 109 2.50 1.05 -24.04
C SER A 109 2.41 0.37 -22.67
N GLY A 110 2.02 -0.91 -22.67
CA GLY A 110 1.98 -1.70 -21.43
C GLY A 110 3.36 -1.88 -20.80
N ASP A 111 4.39 -2.02 -21.60
CA ASP A 111 5.77 -2.13 -21.11
C ASP A 111 6.22 -0.83 -20.45
N GLU A 112 5.87 0.31 -21.02
CA GLU A 112 6.15 1.62 -20.43
C GLU A 112 5.40 1.80 -19.10
N LEU A 113 4.17 1.31 -19.02
CA LEU A 113 3.37 1.32 -17.78
C LEU A 113 4.09 0.53 -16.68
N ILE A 114 4.61 -0.66 -17.00
CA ILE A 114 5.33 -1.50 -16.05
C ILE A 114 6.59 -0.79 -15.55
N LYS A 115 7.38 -0.21 -16.46
CA LYS A 115 8.56 0.58 -16.09
C LYS A 115 8.22 1.78 -15.23
N THR A 116 7.13 2.47 -15.56
CA THR A 116 6.64 3.64 -14.79
C THR A 116 6.27 3.23 -13.37
N LEU A 117 5.56 2.13 -13.20
CA LEU A 117 5.20 1.62 -11.87
C LEU A 117 6.43 1.30 -11.03
N GLU A 118 7.44 0.70 -11.64
CA GLU A 118 8.71 0.40 -10.98
C GLU A 118 9.45 1.67 -10.58
N LEU A 119 9.54 2.65 -11.46
CA LEU A 119 10.17 3.94 -11.18
C LEU A 119 9.44 4.71 -10.07
N VAL A 120 8.11 4.73 -10.09
CA VAL A 120 7.31 5.38 -9.05
C VAL A 120 7.53 4.72 -7.71
N ARG A 121 7.59 3.39 -7.67
CA ARG A 121 7.86 2.66 -6.44
C ARG A 121 9.23 3.03 -5.87
N THR A 122 10.24 3.17 -6.71
CA THR A 122 11.57 3.65 -6.31
C THR A 122 11.50 5.07 -5.76
N SER A 123 10.75 5.98 -6.43
CA SER A 123 10.53 7.34 -5.96
C SER A 123 9.89 7.40 -4.58
N VAL A 124 8.89 6.55 -4.33
CA VAL A 124 8.24 6.45 -3.02
C VAL A 124 9.24 6.04 -1.94
N ASN A 125 10.05 5.03 -2.22
CA ASN A 125 11.05 4.54 -1.28
C ASN A 125 12.13 5.60 -1.00
N ASN A 126 12.44 6.46 -1.97
CA ASN A 126 13.39 7.55 -1.83
C ASN A 126 12.79 8.81 -1.17
N GLY A 127 11.48 8.82 -0.93
CA GLY A 127 10.81 9.93 -0.27
C GLY A 127 10.38 11.07 -1.18
N GLU A 128 10.46 10.89 -2.49
CA GLU A 128 10.12 11.96 -3.46
C GLU A 128 8.63 12.30 -3.48
N LEU A 129 7.76 11.38 -3.04
CA LEU A 129 6.31 11.57 -3.00
C LEU A 129 5.76 11.79 -1.60
N ASP A 130 6.61 11.95 -0.58
CA ASP A 130 6.19 12.09 0.81
C ASP A 130 5.16 13.20 1.02
N THR A 131 5.36 14.36 0.41
CA THR A 131 4.45 15.50 0.53
C THR A 131 3.07 15.17 -0.04
N GLN A 132 3.03 14.56 -1.23
CA GLN A 132 1.79 14.18 -1.89
C GLN A 132 1.04 13.11 -1.09
N ILE A 133 1.77 12.14 -0.56
CA ILE A 133 1.19 11.07 0.27
C ILE A 133 0.64 11.66 1.58
N GLU A 134 1.36 12.57 2.20
CA GLU A 134 0.92 13.25 3.42
C GLU A 134 -0.38 14.02 3.20
N LEU A 135 -0.46 14.79 2.11
CA LEU A 135 -1.66 15.54 1.75
C LEU A 135 -2.86 14.60 1.50
N ALA A 136 -2.62 13.48 0.83
CA ALA A 136 -3.66 12.47 0.61
C ALA A 136 -4.10 11.83 1.91
N SER A 137 -3.16 11.52 2.82
CA SER A 137 -3.46 10.95 4.14
C SER A 137 -4.31 11.90 4.98
N GLU A 138 -4.00 13.20 4.98
CA GLU A 138 -4.78 14.21 5.68
C GLU A 138 -6.20 14.32 5.09
N GLY A 139 -6.34 14.26 3.79
CA GLY A 139 -7.63 14.27 3.10
C GLY A 139 -8.51 13.10 3.53
N VAL A 140 -7.93 11.92 3.70
CA VAL A 140 -8.66 10.74 4.19
C VAL A 140 -9.07 10.92 5.65
N ARG A 141 -8.16 11.43 6.49
CA ARG A 141 -8.45 11.68 7.91
C ARG A 141 -9.58 12.67 8.11
N SER A 142 -9.63 13.73 7.29
CA SER A 142 -10.67 14.77 7.42
C SER A 142 -12.08 14.24 7.16
N ARG A 143 -12.21 13.15 6.38
CA ARG A 143 -13.50 12.49 6.15
C ARG A 143 -14.04 11.79 7.38
N PHE A 144 -13.16 11.32 8.28
CA PHE A 144 -13.54 10.60 9.48
C PHE A 144 -13.66 11.49 10.71
N LYS A 145 -13.15 12.72 10.63
CA LYS A 145 -13.35 13.74 11.67
C LYS A 145 -14.63 14.51 11.38
N LYS A 146 -15.64 14.24 12.13
CA LYS A 146 -16.86 15.06 12.16
C LYS A 146 -16.87 15.91 13.41
#